data_0639270b8653564809121c65cc95d729
#
_entry.id   0639270b8653564809121c65cc95d729
#
_cell.length_a   1.000
_cell.length_b   1.000
_cell.length_c   1.000
_cell.angle_alpha   90.00
_cell.angle_beta   90.00
_cell.angle_gamma   90.00
#
_symmetry.space_group_name_H-M   'P 1'
#
loop_
_entity.id
_entity.type
_entity.pdbx_description
1 polymer ?
#
loop_
_entity_poly.entity_id
_entity_poly.type
_entity_poly.pdbx_seq_one_letter_code
_entity_poly.pdbx_strand_id
1 'polypeptide(L)'
;ERLLGVSHFRLPPDFRKGGGDNLYISIPALRFPRWHRCILCNKLVKRKLTDSSRDSDHKCPKNNYGPCRLYQVPMVAVCPKGHMEDFPFVEWVHRTLHPTCQGPLKMYATGTGFSLGSIEISCEGCGKKRTLYGLVGSDVTRRSISILGSKQDIQDTSDMAMDNPDGYPCRGHKPWLGDGAPTSGCDKYMYLSMRTSTNVYFPNTIDSLFIPKDTDTDHLRRLLESPSYIRTIETLLRANLRPSAQLLRRHHRPDPLEPYTDEDIDAVLEQIIQEMNTGQPDTKPELRGEASLLQSEYQVLSSAKSRKNPSAKAQELITEKMDLDAYDAKVAEYLESVVLVKKLRVTRVFVGFSRYESLEIEFDPSMLWRNPPDPENRWLPADVSYGEGIFLALNSGRLQ
;
A
#
# COMPACT_ATOMS: atom_id res chain seq x y z
N GLU A 1 -3.73 9.11 9.58
CA GLU A 1 -3.12 10.39 9.16
C GLU A 1 -1.80 10.63 9.89
N ARG A 2 -1.78 10.67 11.24
CA ARG A 2 -0.56 10.91 12.05
C ARG A 2 0.55 9.90 11.77
N LEU A 3 0.21 8.61 11.65
CA LEU A 3 1.15 7.52 11.36
C LEU A 3 1.89 7.75 10.03
N LEU A 4 1.18 8.24 9.02
CA LEU A 4 1.69 8.43 7.67
C LEU A 4 2.21 9.86 7.41
N GLY A 5 2.13 10.75 8.39
CA GLY A 5 2.56 12.14 8.24
C GLY A 5 1.80 12.89 7.14
N VAL A 6 0.49 12.65 7.04
CA VAL A 6 -0.39 13.32 6.08
C VAL A 6 -1.53 14.04 6.79
N SER A 7 -2.04 15.09 6.18
CA SER A 7 -3.08 15.93 6.77
C SER A 7 -4.48 15.31 6.67
N HIS A 8 -4.73 14.59 5.59
CA HIS A 8 -6.05 13.99 5.36
C HIS A 8 -6.00 12.87 4.31
N PHE A 9 -7.09 12.11 4.23
CA PHE A 9 -7.34 11.14 3.17
C PHE A 9 -8.38 11.66 2.19
N ARG A 10 -8.26 11.25 0.93
CA ARG A 10 -9.22 11.57 -0.13
C ARG A 10 -9.82 10.31 -0.71
N LEU A 11 -11.15 10.28 -0.76
CA LEU A 11 -11.88 9.28 -1.53
C LEU A 11 -11.74 9.56 -3.03
N PRO A 12 -11.86 8.53 -3.89
CA PRO A 12 -12.02 8.73 -5.32
C PRO A 12 -13.19 9.67 -5.62
N PRO A 13 -13.10 10.48 -6.68
CA PRO A 13 -14.24 11.31 -7.09
C PRO A 13 -15.47 10.46 -7.37
N ASP A 14 -16.62 10.90 -6.91
CA ASP A 14 -17.88 10.20 -7.18
C ASP A 14 -18.23 10.31 -8.67
N PHE A 15 -18.45 9.17 -9.28
CA PHE A 15 -18.89 9.09 -10.69
C PHE A 15 -20.30 9.66 -10.86
N ARG A 16 -21.17 9.54 -9.85
CA ARG A 16 -22.53 10.08 -9.88
C ARG A 16 -22.65 11.28 -8.96
N LYS A 17 -22.99 12.43 -9.51
CA LYS A 17 -23.25 13.65 -8.76
C LYS A 17 -24.68 14.11 -9.00
N GLY A 18 -25.48 14.17 -7.92
CA GLY A 18 -26.85 14.70 -8.00
C GLY A 18 -27.81 13.89 -8.89
N GLY A 19 -27.61 12.56 -9.00
CA GLY A 19 -28.49 11.66 -9.76
C GLY A 19 -28.11 11.47 -11.23
N GLY A 20 -27.06 12.12 -11.71
CA GLY A 20 -26.54 11.96 -13.09
C GLY A 20 -25.03 11.65 -13.11
N ASP A 21 -24.53 11.26 -14.30
CA ASP A 21 -23.11 11.01 -14.49
C ASP A 21 -22.31 12.30 -14.36
N ASN A 22 -21.15 12.20 -13.66
CA ASN A 22 -20.24 13.33 -13.52
C ASN A 22 -19.35 13.44 -14.78
N LEU A 23 -19.79 14.19 -15.76
CA LEU A 23 -19.08 14.37 -17.04
C LEU A 23 -17.75 15.12 -16.92
N TYR A 24 -17.47 15.70 -15.76
CA TYR A 24 -16.20 16.43 -15.49
C TYR A 24 -15.10 15.52 -14.95
N ILE A 25 -15.39 14.26 -14.63
CA ILE A 25 -14.38 13.30 -14.22
C ILE A 25 -13.63 12.85 -15.46
N SER A 26 -12.31 13.06 -15.44
CA SER A 26 -11.39 12.53 -16.45
C SER A 26 -10.23 11.82 -15.76
N ILE A 27 -9.81 10.71 -16.35
CA ILE A 27 -8.61 10.00 -15.92
C ILE A 27 -7.48 10.41 -16.83
N PRO A 28 -6.49 11.22 -16.36
CA PRO A 28 -5.34 11.57 -17.18
C PRO A 28 -4.51 10.30 -17.44
N ALA A 29 -4.13 10.09 -18.68
CA ALA A 29 -3.35 8.94 -19.09
C ALA A 29 -2.13 9.36 -19.92
N LEU A 30 -1.03 8.64 -19.73
CA LEU A 30 0.18 8.81 -20.50
C LEU A 30 0.39 7.61 -21.42
N ARG A 31 1.03 7.85 -22.57
CA ARG A 31 1.34 6.79 -23.53
C ARG A 31 2.57 6.01 -23.06
N PHE A 32 2.34 4.91 -22.37
CA PHE A 32 3.41 4.05 -21.88
C PHE A 32 3.01 2.56 -22.03
N PRO A 33 3.93 1.66 -22.43
CA PRO A 33 5.30 1.91 -22.89
C PRO A 33 5.34 2.70 -24.21
N ARG A 34 6.47 3.38 -24.47
CA ARG A 34 6.62 4.29 -25.61
C ARG A 34 7.03 3.59 -26.92
N TRP A 35 7.60 2.39 -26.84
CA TRP A 35 7.99 1.64 -28.00
C TRP A 35 6.79 1.09 -28.76
N HIS A 36 6.80 1.31 -30.07
CA HIS A 36 5.79 0.80 -31.02
C HIS A 36 6.50 0.12 -32.17
N ARG A 37 5.87 -0.93 -32.71
CA ARG A 37 6.34 -1.66 -33.87
C ARG A 37 5.45 -1.35 -35.06
N CYS A 38 6.05 -1.02 -36.21
CA CYS A 38 5.35 -0.95 -37.47
C CYS A 38 4.99 -2.35 -37.97
N ILE A 39 3.72 -2.59 -38.31
CA ILE A 39 3.22 -3.88 -38.78
C ILE A 39 3.85 -4.32 -40.11
N LEU A 40 4.18 -3.35 -40.99
CA LEU A 40 4.65 -3.65 -42.34
C LEU A 40 6.18 -3.79 -42.44
N CYS A 41 6.93 -2.87 -41.84
CA CYS A 41 8.38 -2.89 -41.94
C CYS A 41 9.10 -3.38 -40.68
N ASN A 42 8.36 -3.73 -39.63
CA ASN A 42 8.86 -4.21 -38.33
C ASN A 42 9.74 -3.21 -37.56
N LYS A 43 9.88 -1.97 -38.04
CA LYS A 43 10.68 -0.95 -37.38
C LYS A 43 10.11 -0.62 -36.01
N LEU A 44 10.99 -0.52 -35.00
CA LEU A 44 10.66 0.00 -33.69
C LEU A 44 10.72 1.53 -33.70
N VAL A 45 9.68 2.16 -33.20
CA VAL A 45 9.52 3.63 -33.12
C VAL A 45 9.19 3.99 -31.68
N LYS A 46 9.95 4.91 -31.10
CA LYS A 46 9.70 5.40 -29.73
C LYS A 46 8.88 6.67 -29.79
N ARG A 47 7.70 6.68 -29.17
CA ARG A 47 6.79 7.83 -29.12
C ARG A 47 6.96 8.62 -27.82
N LYS A 48 6.45 9.85 -27.77
CA LYS A 48 6.46 10.67 -26.55
C LYS A 48 5.35 10.20 -25.59
N LEU A 49 5.54 10.38 -24.29
CA LEU A 49 4.53 10.05 -23.26
C LEU A 49 3.22 10.81 -23.46
N THR A 50 3.32 12.08 -23.87
CA THR A 50 2.17 12.99 -24.07
C THR A 50 1.57 12.91 -25.47
N ASP A 51 2.08 12.05 -26.34
CA ASP A 51 1.59 11.92 -27.72
C ASP A 51 0.21 11.25 -27.71
N SER A 52 -0.82 12.06 -28.00
CA SER A 52 -2.23 11.63 -28.08
C SER A 52 -2.66 11.24 -29.49
N SER A 53 -1.85 11.52 -30.51
CA SER A 53 -2.21 11.23 -31.90
C SER A 53 -2.37 9.73 -32.16
N ARG A 54 -3.31 9.35 -32.98
CA ARG A 54 -3.43 7.97 -33.50
C ARG A 54 -2.37 7.71 -34.57
N ASP A 55 -2.05 8.72 -35.34
CA ASP A 55 -1.08 8.68 -36.43
C ASP A 55 0.33 8.92 -35.88
N SER A 56 1.29 8.28 -36.49
CA SER A 56 2.72 8.47 -36.17
C SER A 56 3.41 9.17 -37.32
N ASP A 57 4.47 9.92 -37.01
CA ASP A 57 5.37 10.53 -38.01
C ASP A 57 6.20 9.47 -38.77
N HIS A 58 5.98 8.17 -38.47
CA HIS A 58 6.72 7.12 -39.11
C HIS A 58 6.28 6.93 -40.56
N LYS A 59 7.14 7.34 -41.47
CA LYS A 59 7.01 7.04 -42.90
C LYS A 59 7.53 5.62 -43.17
N CYS A 60 6.59 4.71 -43.44
CA CYS A 60 6.95 3.34 -43.72
C CYS A 60 7.33 3.17 -45.19
N PRO A 61 8.54 2.69 -45.51
CA PRO A 61 8.95 2.50 -46.91
C PRO A 61 8.13 1.43 -47.66
N LYS A 62 7.35 0.63 -46.94
CA LYS A 62 6.44 -0.38 -47.49
C LYS A 62 4.99 0.10 -47.62
N ASN A 63 4.71 1.37 -47.27
CA ASN A 63 3.39 1.95 -47.37
C ASN A 63 3.42 3.29 -48.13
N ASN A 64 2.97 3.27 -49.35
CA ASN A 64 2.94 4.46 -50.22
C ASN A 64 1.68 5.32 -50.05
N TYR A 65 0.71 4.87 -49.24
CA TYR A 65 -0.64 5.45 -49.20
C TYR A 65 -1.00 6.16 -47.90
N GLY A 66 -0.02 6.50 -47.05
CA GLY A 66 -0.32 7.28 -45.85
C GLY A 66 0.38 6.77 -44.59
N PRO A 67 -0.04 7.20 -43.41
CA PRO A 67 0.59 6.85 -42.14
C PRO A 67 0.45 5.34 -41.88
N CYS A 68 1.52 4.77 -41.35
CA CYS A 68 1.55 3.33 -41.05
C CYS A 68 1.00 3.07 -39.65
N ARG A 69 0.19 2.01 -39.53
CA ARG A 69 -0.30 1.57 -38.24
C ARG A 69 0.82 1.03 -37.36
N LEU A 70 0.96 1.61 -36.19
CA LEU A 70 1.90 1.17 -35.17
C LEU A 70 1.18 0.42 -34.04
N TYR A 71 1.76 -0.70 -33.62
CA TYR A 71 1.31 -1.43 -32.44
C TYR A 71 2.25 -1.18 -31.27
N GLN A 72 1.69 -0.88 -30.12
CA GLN A 72 2.45 -0.70 -28.90
C GLN A 72 3.11 -2.03 -28.49
N VAL A 73 4.41 -1.99 -28.25
CA VAL A 73 5.14 -3.14 -27.73
C VAL A 73 4.83 -3.31 -26.25
N PRO A 74 4.30 -4.47 -25.81
CA PRO A 74 3.77 -4.58 -24.44
C PRO A 74 4.85 -4.86 -23.39
N MET A 75 6.11 -4.65 -23.70
CA MET A 75 7.25 -4.96 -22.82
C MET A 75 7.69 -3.72 -22.06
N VAL A 76 7.89 -3.88 -20.76
CA VAL A 76 8.36 -2.86 -19.84
C VAL A 76 9.51 -3.40 -19.01
N ALA A 77 10.36 -2.52 -18.54
CA ALA A 77 11.36 -2.81 -17.52
C ALA A 77 10.84 -2.32 -16.18
N VAL A 78 10.86 -3.18 -15.16
CA VAL A 78 10.35 -2.91 -13.81
C VAL A 78 11.39 -3.27 -12.76
N CYS A 79 11.41 -2.56 -11.64
CA CYS A 79 12.23 -2.92 -10.49
C CYS A 79 11.36 -3.23 -9.26
N PRO A 80 11.85 -4.03 -8.30
CA PRO A 80 11.09 -4.39 -7.11
C PRO A 80 10.60 -3.18 -6.29
N LYS A 81 11.35 -2.08 -6.25
CA LYS A 81 10.96 -0.83 -5.57
C LYS A 81 9.92 0.02 -6.33
N GLY A 82 9.26 -0.53 -7.34
CA GLY A 82 8.15 0.13 -8.03
C GLY A 82 8.51 1.03 -9.21
N HIS A 83 9.80 1.28 -9.50
CA HIS A 83 10.19 2.06 -10.68
C HIS A 83 9.92 1.29 -11.98
N MET A 84 9.72 2.01 -13.06
CA MET A 84 9.40 1.46 -14.37
C MET A 84 9.99 2.31 -15.48
N GLU A 85 10.46 1.65 -16.53
CA GLU A 85 10.88 2.34 -17.75
C GLU A 85 10.56 1.51 -19.00
N ASP A 86 10.74 2.11 -20.17
CA ASP A 86 10.68 1.35 -21.43
C ASP A 86 11.72 0.25 -21.42
N PHE A 87 11.40 -0.91 -22.00
CA PHE A 87 12.41 -1.94 -22.18
C PHE A 87 13.60 -1.37 -22.97
N PRO A 88 14.86 -1.56 -22.51
CA PRO A 88 16.06 -0.97 -23.11
C PRO A 88 16.52 -1.76 -24.34
N PHE A 89 15.75 -1.71 -25.44
CA PHE A 89 16.02 -2.46 -26.65
C PHE A 89 17.39 -2.17 -27.28
N VAL A 90 17.86 -0.93 -27.16
CA VAL A 90 19.17 -0.53 -27.73
C VAL A 90 20.29 -1.20 -26.96
N GLU A 91 20.26 -1.10 -25.64
CA GLU A 91 21.24 -1.73 -24.75
C GLU A 91 21.18 -3.25 -24.88
N TRP A 92 19.95 -3.80 -24.95
CA TRP A 92 19.72 -5.25 -25.07
C TRP A 92 20.36 -5.85 -26.32
N VAL A 93 20.11 -5.28 -27.49
CA VAL A 93 20.64 -5.82 -28.77
C VAL A 93 22.15 -5.65 -28.88
N HIS A 94 22.71 -4.60 -28.27
CA HIS A 94 24.14 -4.34 -28.30
C HIS A 94 24.92 -5.00 -27.16
N ARG A 95 24.22 -5.60 -26.18
CA ARG A 95 24.81 -6.30 -25.02
C ARG A 95 25.71 -5.40 -24.17
N THR A 96 25.33 -4.15 -23.98
CA THR A 96 26.10 -3.17 -23.21
C THR A 96 25.19 -2.07 -22.65
N LEU A 97 25.56 -1.55 -21.48
CA LEU A 97 24.89 -0.39 -20.87
C LEU A 97 25.13 0.92 -21.64
N HIS A 98 26.20 0.97 -22.42
CA HIS A 98 26.63 2.17 -23.14
C HIS A 98 26.84 1.87 -24.63
N PRO A 99 25.77 1.60 -25.40
CA PRO A 99 25.91 1.30 -26.82
C PRO A 99 26.35 2.55 -27.60
N THR A 100 27.39 2.40 -28.39
CA THR A 100 27.90 3.47 -29.30
C THR A 100 27.03 3.56 -30.56
N CYS A 101 26.44 2.47 -30.99
CA CYS A 101 25.55 2.43 -32.15
C CYS A 101 24.11 2.77 -31.75
N GLN A 102 23.52 3.78 -32.38
CA GLN A 102 22.13 4.20 -32.22
C GLN A 102 21.31 3.94 -33.49
N GLY A 103 21.69 2.94 -34.27
CA GLY A 103 20.98 2.56 -35.51
C GLY A 103 19.54 2.17 -35.29
N PRO A 104 18.67 2.29 -36.32
CA PRO A 104 17.28 1.89 -36.23
C PRO A 104 17.13 0.43 -35.85
N LEU A 105 16.15 0.17 -34.98
CA LEU A 105 15.84 -1.20 -34.53
C LEU A 105 14.64 -1.77 -35.26
N LYS A 106 14.66 -3.10 -35.50
CA LYS A 106 13.52 -3.88 -35.97
C LYS A 106 13.22 -5.02 -35.00
N MET A 107 11.96 -5.39 -34.91
CA MET A 107 11.48 -6.51 -34.10
C MET A 107 10.74 -7.51 -34.99
N TYR A 108 11.19 -8.74 -34.97
CA TYR A 108 10.62 -9.85 -35.74
C TYR A 108 10.07 -10.92 -34.79
N ALA A 109 8.94 -11.51 -35.15
CA ALA A 109 8.51 -12.79 -34.59
C ALA A 109 9.05 -13.90 -35.48
N THR A 110 9.91 -14.74 -34.96
CA THR A 110 10.49 -15.89 -35.68
C THR A 110 9.77 -17.16 -35.22
N GLY A 111 9.13 -17.86 -36.15
CA GLY A 111 8.42 -19.11 -35.88
C GLY A 111 6.93 -18.97 -35.57
N THR A 112 6.28 -20.11 -35.32
CA THR A 112 4.82 -20.23 -35.07
C THR A 112 4.45 -20.13 -33.58
N GLY A 113 5.42 -20.02 -32.68
CA GLY A 113 5.19 -19.96 -31.23
C GLY A 113 5.14 -18.54 -30.68
N PHE A 114 4.33 -18.34 -29.63
CA PHE A 114 4.22 -17.07 -28.87
C PHE A 114 5.27 -16.94 -27.74
N SER A 115 6.40 -17.69 -27.82
CA SER A 115 7.42 -17.58 -26.77
C SER A 115 8.27 -16.32 -26.97
N LEU A 116 8.75 -15.73 -25.89
CA LEU A 116 9.68 -14.58 -25.95
C LEU A 116 10.97 -14.91 -26.69
N GLY A 117 11.39 -16.18 -26.67
CA GLY A 117 12.53 -16.66 -27.44
C GLY A 117 12.33 -16.56 -28.95
N SER A 118 11.09 -16.53 -29.46
CA SER A 118 10.79 -16.35 -30.87
C SER A 118 10.77 -14.86 -31.30
N ILE A 119 11.02 -13.92 -30.40
CA ILE A 119 11.10 -12.51 -30.73
C ILE A 119 12.56 -12.11 -30.86
N GLU A 120 12.96 -11.74 -32.08
CA GLU A 120 14.30 -11.24 -32.41
C GLU A 120 14.28 -9.72 -32.58
N ILE A 121 15.23 -9.05 -31.94
CA ILE A 121 15.53 -7.63 -32.14
C ILE A 121 16.80 -7.52 -32.98
N SER A 122 16.77 -6.68 -34.01
CA SER A 122 17.93 -6.42 -34.85
C SER A 122 18.22 -4.92 -34.98
N CYS A 123 19.49 -4.57 -34.99
CA CYS A 123 19.96 -3.21 -35.28
C CYS A 123 20.35 -3.11 -36.74
N GLU A 124 19.73 -2.20 -37.51
CA GLU A 124 20.04 -1.98 -38.91
C GLU A 124 21.37 -1.22 -39.11
N GLY A 125 21.85 -0.51 -38.09
CA GLY A 125 23.11 0.25 -38.20
C GLY A 125 24.37 -0.62 -38.12
N CYS A 126 24.38 -1.65 -37.26
CA CYS A 126 25.55 -2.50 -37.05
C CYS A 126 25.28 -3.99 -37.32
N GLY A 127 24.08 -4.41 -37.68
CA GLY A 127 23.70 -5.77 -37.95
C GLY A 127 23.55 -6.67 -36.73
N LYS A 128 23.82 -6.21 -35.53
CA LYS A 128 23.66 -7.03 -34.31
C LYS A 128 22.23 -7.47 -34.12
N LYS A 129 22.06 -8.71 -33.66
CA LYS A 129 20.76 -9.34 -33.40
C LYS A 129 20.74 -10.01 -32.03
N ARG A 130 19.59 -10.02 -31.37
CA ARG A 130 19.39 -10.76 -30.11
C ARG A 130 17.93 -11.11 -29.94
N THR A 131 17.64 -12.31 -29.49
CA THR A 131 16.29 -12.71 -29.07
C THR A 131 16.02 -12.30 -27.64
N LEU A 132 14.76 -12.37 -27.20
CA LEU A 132 14.36 -12.13 -25.81
C LEU A 132 14.41 -13.41 -24.96
N TYR A 133 15.09 -14.45 -25.46
CA TYR A 133 15.22 -15.71 -24.76
C TYR A 133 15.90 -15.53 -23.39
N GLY A 134 15.37 -16.22 -22.37
CA GLY A 134 15.94 -16.27 -21.03
C GLY A 134 15.59 -15.08 -20.11
N LEU A 135 14.86 -14.05 -20.59
CA LEU A 135 14.44 -12.91 -19.77
C LEU A 135 13.27 -13.23 -18.83
N VAL A 136 12.45 -14.22 -19.17
CA VAL A 136 11.36 -14.70 -18.33
C VAL A 136 11.58 -16.18 -18.09
N GLY A 137 11.57 -16.62 -16.85
CA GLY A 137 11.67 -18.02 -16.49
C GLY A 137 10.49 -18.80 -17.05
N SER A 138 10.77 -19.92 -17.68
CA SER A 138 9.76 -20.83 -18.23
C SER A 138 9.21 -21.82 -17.19
N ASP A 139 9.73 -21.80 -15.98
CA ASP A 139 9.41 -22.75 -14.92
C ASP A 139 9.30 -22.05 -13.56
N VAL A 140 8.45 -22.56 -12.68
CA VAL A 140 8.15 -22.00 -11.34
C VAL A 140 9.41 -21.91 -10.45
N THR A 141 10.43 -22.69 -10.77
CA THR A 141 11.71 -22.75 -10.05
C THR A 141 12.78 -21.81 -10.62
N ARG A 142 12.59 -21.25 -11.81
CA ARG A 142 13.56 -20.36 -12.46
C ARG A 142 13.20 -18.91 -12.23
N ARG A 143 13.98 -18.24 -11.39
CA ARG A 143 13.91 -16.79 -11.23
C ARG A 143 14.22 -16.12 -12.58
N SER A 144 13.43 -15.12 -12.95
CA SER A 144 13.76 -14.28 -14.10
C SER A 144 15.12 -13.61 -13.88
N ILE A 145 15.90 -13.54 -14.94
CA ILE A 145 17.21 -12.87 -14.91
C ILE A 145 16.95 -11.38 -15.09
N SER A 146 17.70 -10.53 -14.38
CA SER A 146 17.69 -9.11 -14.65
C SER A 146 18.10 -8.83 -16.10
N ILE A 147 17.56 -7.75 -16.68
CA ILE A 147 17.93 -7.36 -18.06
C ILE A 147 19.45 -7.14 -18.11
N LEU A 148 20.14 -7.72 -19.08
CA LEU A 148 21.60 -7.73 -19.21
C LEU A 148 22.37 -8.44 -18.08
N GLY A 149 21.69 -9.15 -17.19
CA GLY A 149 22.33 -9.89 -16.10
C GLY A 149 23.05 -11.17 -16.58
N SER A 150 23.99 -11.65 -15.78
CA SER A 150 24.69 -12.90 -16.03
C SER A 150 23.80 -14.12 -15.77
N LYS A 151 24.03 -15.17 -16.52
CA LYS A 151 23.30 -16.43 -16.44
C LYS A 151 24.13 -17.49 -15.69
N GLN A 152 24.23 -17.37 -14.38
CA GLN A 152 24.90 -18.42 -13.61
C GLN A 152 24.14 -19.77 -13.60
N ASP A 153 22.84 -19.77 -13.94
CA ASP A 153 21.97 -20.94 -13.80
C ASP A 153 21.45 -21.54 -15.12
N ILE A 154 21.89 -21.05 -16.26
CA ILE A 154 21.49 -21.64 -17.56
C ILE A 154 22.67 -22.37 -18.15
N GLN A 155 22.68 -23.67 -17.93
CA GLN A 155 23.53 -24.59 -18.68
C GLN A 155 23.15 -24.52 -20.17
N ASP A 156 24.14 -24.29 -21.01
CA ASP A 156 24.08 -24.36 -22.46
C ASP A 156 23.53 -23.13 -23.21
N THR A 157 24.35 -22.10 -23.36
CA THR A 157 24.34 -21.30 -24.60
C THR A 157 25.69 -20.59 -24.77
N SER A 158 26.49 -21.11 -25.66
CA SER A 158 27.80 -20.56 -26.10
C SER A 158 27.72 -19.13 -26.68
N ASP A 159 26.52 -18.62 -26.98
CA ASP A 159 26.29 -17.32 -27.61
C ASP A 159 25.97 -16.18 -26.66
N MET A 160 25.97 -16.40 -25.35
CA MET A 160 25.61 -15.37 -24.39
C MET A 160 26.80 -14.97 -23.53
N ALA A 161 27.72 -14.21 -24.12
CA ALA A 161 28.71 -13.48 -23.37
C ALA A 161 28.03 -12.62 -22.27
N MET A 162 28.62 -12.60 -21.09
CA MET A 162 28.16 -11.79 -19.96
C MET A 162 28.26 -10.32 -20.37
N ASP A 163 27.10 -9.68 -20.53
CA ASP A 163 27.04 -8.25 -20.87
C ASP A 163 27.40 -7.38 -19.67
N ASN A 164 26.86 -7.77 -18.50
CA ASN A 164 27.12 -7.14 -17.22
C ASN A 164 26.75 -8.15 -16.11
N PRO A 165 27.66 -8.48 -15.17
CA PRO A 165 27.40 -9.46 -14.13
C PRO A 165 26.21 -9.07 -13.25
N ASP A 166 25.97 -7.77 -13.06
CA ASP A 166 24.97 -7.23 -12.16
C ASP A 166 23.63 -6.90 -12.83
N GLY A 167 23.60 -6.84 -14.17
CA GLY A 167 22.41 -6.55 -14.96
C GLY A 167 22.19 -5.06 -15.26
N TYR A 168 20.99 -4.72 -15.72
CA TYR A 168 20.58 -3.36 -16.07
C TYR A 168 20.14 -2.60 -14.84
N PRO A 169 20.87 -1.55 -14.39
CA PRO A 169 20.57 -0.84 -13.16
C PRO A 169 19.30 -0.02 -13.29
N CYS A 170 18.54 0.05 -12.22
CA CYS A 170 17.36 0.90 -12.14
C CYS A 170 17.78 2.38 -12.04
N ARG A 171 17.26 3.21 -12.92
CA ARG A 171 17.52 4.66 -12.95
C ARG A 171 16.49 5.48 -12.17
N GLY A 172 15.56 4.82 -11.48
CA GLY A 172 14.54 5.50 -10.69
C GLY A 172 13.47 6.21 -11.51
N HIS A 173 13.24 5.80 -12.76
CA HIS A 173 12.23 6.42 -13.62
C HIS A 173 10.81 6.16 -13.14
N LYS A 174 9.98 7.21 -13.23
CA LYS A 174 8.58 7.24 -12.81
C LYS A 174 7.68 7.80 -13.93
N PRO A 175 7.48 7.05 -15.04
CA PRO A 175 6.78 7.57 -16.22
C PRO A 175 5.33 7.99 -15.95
N TRP A 176 4.67 7.45 -14.92
CA TRP A 176 3.32 7.87 -14.51
C TRP A 176 3.26 9.29 -13.97
N LEU A 177 4.39 9.88 -13.57
CA LEU A 177 4.49 11.29 -13.13
C LEU A 177 4.86 12.23 -14.29
N GLY A 178 4.97 11.71 -15.50
CA GLY A 178 5.24 12.47 -16.71
C GLY A 178 6.74 12.67 -17.01
N ASP A 179 7.01 13.29 -18.17
CA ASP A 179 8.38 13.63 -18.57
C ASP A 179 9.00 14.64 -17.61
N GLY A 180 10.28 14.42 -17.25
CA GLY A 180 11.03 15.28 -16.33
C GLY A 180 10.64 15.11 -14.86
N ALA A 181 9.91 14.06 -14.48
CA ALA A 181 9.79 13.68 -13.08
C ALA A 181 11.18 13.39 -12.49
N PRO A 182 11.47 13.85 -11.25
CA PRO A 182 12.75 13.57 -10.63
C PRO A 182 13.02 12.08 -10.54
N THR A 183 14.22 11.66 -10.95
CA THR A 183 14.70 10.30 -10.75
C THR A 183 15.36 10.21 -9.37
N SER A 184 15.07 9.16 -8.63
CA SER A 184 15.75 8.85 -7.37
C SER A 184 16.74 7.74 -7.61
N GLY A 185 17.94 7.82 -7.04
CA GLY A 185 18.88 6.70 -7.06
C GLY A 185 18.21 5.43 -6.56
N CYS A 186 18.46 4.31 -7.24
CA CYS A 186 17.90 3.01 -6.85
C CYS A 186 19.01 1.96 -6.95
N ASP A 187 19.11 1.13 -5.91
CA ASP A 187 20.11 0.06 -5.76
C ASP A 187 19.65 -1.27 -6.40
N LYS A 188 18.51 -1.27 -7.10
CA LYS A 188 17.91 -2.46 -7.70
C LYS A 188 18.19 -2.54 -9.19
N TYR A 189 18.05 -3.76 -9.73
CA TYR A 189 18.12 -4.03 -11.15
C TYR A 189 16.73 -4.11 -11.77
N MET A 190 16.67 -3.95 -13.10
CA MET A 190 15.44 -3.99 -13.86
C MET A 190 15.19 -5.39 -14.43
N TYR A 191 13.94 -5.78 -14.44
CA TYR A 191 13.45 -7.05 -14.96
C TYR A 191 12.44 -6.81 -16.08
N LEU A 192 12.39 -7.73 -17.05
CA LEU A 192 11.35 -7.70 -18.08
C LEU A 192 10.00 -8.09 -17.46
N SER A 193 8.99 -7.30 -17.75
CA SER A 193 7.61 -7.67 -17.53
C SER A 193 6.74 -7.30 -18.71
N MET A 194 5.62 -8.01 -18.87
CA MET A 194 4.59 -7.61 -19.82
C MET A 194 3.64 -6.61 -19.13
N ARG A 195 3.27 -5.53 -19.80
CA ARG A 195 2.37 -4.50 -19.22
C ARG A 195 1.04 -5.04 -18.67
N THR A 196 0.63 -6.23 -19.11
CA THR A 196 -0.60 -6.92 -18.69
C THR A 196 -0.37 -7.98 -17.63
N SER A 197 0.86 -8.20 -17.21
CA SER A 197 1.19 -9.15 -16.15
C SER A 197 0.77 -8.62 -14.79
N THR A 198 0.34 -9.51 -13.91
CA THR A 198 -0.06 -9.17 -12.54
C THR A 198 1.08 -8.61 -11.71
N ASN A 199 2.32 -8.99 -12.03
CA ASN A 199 3.53 -8.52 -11.34
C ASN A 199 3.98 -7.10 -11.74
N VAL A 200 3.24 -6.42 -12.61
CA VAL A 200 3.54 -5.02 -12.97
C VAL A 200 3.13 -4.06 -11.84
N TYR A 201 2.20 -4.47 -10.98
CA TYR A 201 1.67 -3.59 -9.96
C TYR A 201 1.14 -4.38 -8.75
N PHE A 202 1.77 -4.16 -7.62
CA PHE A 202 1.32 -4.64 -6.32
C PHE A 202 1.03 -3.42 -5.45
N PRO A 203 -0.24 -3.07 -5.20
CA PRO A 203 -0.57 -1.94 -4.35
C PRO A 203 -0.19 -2.24 -2.90
N ASN A 204 0.40 -1.26 -2.24
CA ASN A 204 0.66 -1.28 -0.82
C ASN A 204 -0.41 -0.45 -0.13
N THR A 205 -1.14 -1.07 0.76
CA THR A 205 -2.23 -0.43 1.50
C THR A 205 -2.08 -0.68 2.99
N ILE A 206 -2.54 0.28 3.76
CA ILE A 206 -2.68 0.14 5.21
C ILE A 206 -4.17 0.21 5.53
N ASP A 207 -4.66 -0.82 6.20
CA ASP A 207 -6.04 -0.90 6.65
C ASP A 207 -6.12 -0.47 8.11
N SER A 208 -7.15 0.29 8.44
CA SER A 208 -7.43 0.70 9.81
C SER A 208 -8.91 0.61 10.10
N LEU A 209 -9.24 -0.02 11.21
CA LEU A 209 -10.59 0.00 11.74
C LEU A 209 -10.93 1.39 12.26
N PHE A 210 -12.16 1.83 12.03
CA PHE A 210 -12.67 2.99 12.71
C PHE A 210 -12.93 2.64 14.18
N ILE A 211 -12.11 3.18 15.05
CA ILE A 211 -12.31 3.09 16.49
C ILE A 211 -13.10 4.34 16.89
N PRO A 212 -14.37 4.18 17.32
CA PRO A 212 -15.09 5.30 17.90
C PRO A 212 -14.25 5.82 19.07
N LYS A 213 -13.80 7.05 19.02
CA LYS A 213 -13.24 7.68 20.22
C LYS A 213 -14.33 7.59 21.25
N ASP A 214 -14.08 6.92 22.33
CA ASP A 214 -14.95 6.89 23.49
C ASP A 214 -14.87 8.27 24.11
N THR A 215 -15.58 9.21 23.48
CA THR A 215 -15.61 10.64 23.88
C THR A 215 -16.08 10.77 25.32
N ASP A 216 -16.81 9.76 25.79
CA ASP A 216 -17.32 9.74 27.16
C ASP A 216 -16.20 9.34 28.15
N THR A 217 -15.40 8.34 27.84
CA THR A 217 -14.26 7.93 28.70
C THR A 217 -13.13 8.97 28.67
N ASP A 218 -12.80 9.55 27.51
CA ASP A 218 -11.82 10.64 27.41
C ASP A 218 -12.30 11.91 28.08
N HIS A 219 -13.59 12.20 28.02
CA HIS A 219 -14.19 13.35 28.74
C HIS A 219 -14.19 13.09 30.23
N LEU A 220 -14.60 11.89 30.67
CA LEU A 220 -14.58 11.48 32.08
C LEU A 220 -13.16 11.54 32.64
N ARG A 221 -12.17 11.04 31.92
CA ARG A 221 -10.76 11.10 32.32
C ARG A 221 -10.29 12.55 32.51
N ARG A 222 -10.52 13.43 31.52
CA ARG A 222 -10.18 14.86 31.64
C ARG A 222 -10.88 15.52 32.80
N LEU A 223 -12.12 15.13 33.10
CA LEU A 223 -12.88 15.63 34.22
C LEU A 223 -12.24 15.20 35.57
N LEU A 224 -11.89 13.90 35.69
CA LEU A 224 -11.26 13.35 36.89
C LEU A 224 -9.79 13.83 37.07
N GLU A 225 -9.09 14.14 35.98
CA GLU A 225 -7.75 14.76 35.99
C GLU A 225 -7.79 16.27 36.29
N SER A 226 -8.97 16.89 36.43
CA SER A 226 -9.06 18.29 36.76
C SER A 226 -8.53 18.56 38.20
N PRO A 227 -7.97 19.75 38.45
CA PRO A 227 -7.32 20.05 39.75
C PRO A 227 -8.22 19.85 40.98
N SER A 228 -9.54 19.96 40.81
CA SER A 228 -10.50 19.76 41.92
C SER A 228 -10.66 18.30 42.29
N TYR A 229 -10.76 17.40 41.27
CA TYR A 229 -10.89 15.98 41.50
C TYR A 229 -9.57 15.35 41.93
N ILE A 230 -8.44 15.74 41.35
CA ILE A 230 -7.12 15.27 41.77
C ILE A 230 -6.85 15.58 43.25
N ARG A 231 -7.15 16.78 43.72
CA ARG A 231 -7.01 17.10 45.14
C ARG A 231 -7.88 16.23 46.04
N THR A 232 -9.10 15.93 45.60
CA THR A 232 -10.02 15.06 46.35
C THR A 232 -9.48 13.63 46.38
N ILE A 233 -9.00 13.10 45.27
CA ILE A 233 -8.38 11.78 45.17
C ILE A 233 -7.14 11.69 46.07
N GLU A 234 -6.24 12.66 46.02
CA GLU A 234 -5.05 12.72 46.90
C GLU A 234 -5.43 12.78 48.37
N THR A 235 -6.46 13.57 48.74
CA THR A 235 -6.92 13.68 50.13
C THR A 235 -7.47 12.35 50.63
N LEU A 236 -8.24 11.64 49.81
CA LEU A 236 -8.76 10.32 50.16
C LEU A 236 -7.64 9.29 50.32
N LEU A 237 -6.65 9.28 49.39
CA LEU A 237 -5.49 8.39 49.48
C LEU A 237 -4.66 8.67 50.74
N ARG A 238 -4.39 9.93 51.09
CA ARG A 238 -3.70 10.31 52.35
C ARG A 238 -4.46 9.90 53.60
N ALA A 239 -5.78 9.83 53.54
CA ALA A 239 -6.62 9.33 54.64
C ALA A 239 -6.75 7.80 54.67
N ASN A 240 -6.01 7.05 53.84
CA ASN A 240 -6.12 5.61 53.66
C ASN A 240 -7.52 5.14 53.19
N LEU A 241 -8.27 6.03 52.55
CA LEU A 241 -9.56 5.71 51.96
C LEU A 241 -9.38 5.44 50.45
N ARG A 242 -9.92 4.32 49.96
CA ARG A 242 -9.93 4.02 48.53
C ARG A 242 -10.89 4.96 47.80
N PRO A 243 -10.42 5.80 46.90
CA PRO A 243 -11.31 6.64 46.08
C PRO A 243 -12.30 5.77 45.29
N SER A 244 -13.56 6.17 45.23
CA SER A 244 -14.61 5.50 44.49
C SER A 244 -15.59 6.51 43.88
N ALA A 245 -16.35 6.11 42.89
CA ALA A 245 -17.37 6.92 42.25
C ALA A 245 -18.32 7.55 43.27
N GLN A 246 -18.81 6.76 44.21
CA GLN A 246 -19.75 7.22 45.26
C GLN A 246 -19.16 8.30 46.16
N LEU A 247 -17.86 8.19 46.52
CA LEU A 247 -17.19 9.21 47.31
C LEU A 247 -16.98 10.50 46.53
N LEU A 248 -16.58 10.39 45.26
CA LEU A 248 -16.38 11.58 44.42
C LEU A 248 -17.68 12.34 44.15
N ARG A 249 -18.80 11.65 43.91
CA ARG A 249 -20.11 12.27 43.73
C ARG A 249 -20.59 13.04 44.96
N ARG A 250 -20.21 12.59 46.15
CA ARG A 250 -20.56 13.27 47.42
C ARG A 250 -19.80 14.58 47.62
N HIS A 251 -18.57 14.66 47.10
CA HIS A 251 -17.70 15.81 47.31
C HIS A 251 -17.89 16.94 46.29
N HIS A 252 -18.58 16.69 45.17
CA HIS A 252 -18.78 17.67 44.11
C HIS A 252 -20.26 17.89 43.84
N ARG A 253 -20.73 19.13 44.06
CA ARG A 253 -22.12 19.53 43.77
C ARG A 253 -22.11 20.88 43.03
N PRO A 254 -22.80 21.02 41.86
CA PRO A 254 -23.57 19.95 41.16
C PRO A 254 -22.64 18.81 40.76
N ASP A 255 -23.19 17.59 40.54
CA ASP A 255 -22.41 16.39 40.23
C ASP A 255 -22.09 16.33 38.72
N PRO A 256 -20.87 16.69 38.28
CA PRO A 256 -20.48 16.59 36.86
C PRO A 256 -20.32 15.15 36.38
N LEU A 257 -20.34 14.17 37.31
CA LEU A 257 -20.21 12.74 37.00
C LEU A 257 -21.57 12.06 36.77
N GLU A 258 -22.71 12.81 36.91
CA GLU A 258 -24.04 12.27 36.70
C GLU A 258 -24.23 11.48 35.38
N PRO A 259 -23.67 11.92 34.25
CA PRO A 259 -23.83 11.21 32.99
C PRO A 259 -23.14 9.86 32.92
N TYR A 260 -22.25 9.52 33.85
CA TYR A 260 -21.41 8.32 33.83
C TYR A 260 -21.90 7.28 34.84
N THR A 261 -21.63 5.97 34.52
CA THR A 261 -21.91 4.89 35.48
C THR A 261 -20.84 4.84 36.56
N ASP A 262 -21.17 4.31 37.75
CA ASP A 262 -20.17 4.17 38.82
C ASP A 262 -19.03 3.22 38.38
N GLU A 263 -19.31 2.17 37.56
CA GLU A 263 -18.32 1.25 37.02
C GLU A 263 -17.33 1.94 36.07
N ASP A 264 -17.81 2.83 35.21
CA ASP A 264 -16.94 3.58 34.28
C ASP A 264 -16.05 4.56 35.06
N ILE A 265 -16.58 5.23 36.08
CA ILE A 265 -15.83 6.13 36.95
C ILE A 265 -14.73 5.35 37.72
N ASP A 266 -15.10 4.23 38.33
CA ASP A 266 -14.17 3.43 39.11
C ASP A 266 -13.05 2.83 38.25
N ALA A 267 -13.36 2.43 37.02
CA ALA A 267 -12.35 1.92 36.06
C ALA A 267 -11.32 3.01 35.67
N VAL A 268 -11.77 4.24 35.42
CA VAL A 268 -10.87 5.35 35.09
C VAL A 268 -10.07 5.80 36.33
N LEU A 269 -10.70 5.78 37.53
CA LEU A 269 -10.04 6.08 38.79
C LEU A 269 -8.89 5.12 39.11
N GLU A 270 -9.09 3.82 38.87
CA GLU A 270 -8.03 2.83 39.08
C GLU A 270 -6.80 3.12 38.20
N GLN A 271 -7.00 3.50 36.95
CA GLN A 271 -5.90 3.89 36.06
C GLN A 271 -5.17 5.14 36.58
N ILE A 272 -5.90 6.20 36.96
CA ILE A 272 -5.30 7.43 37.50
C ILE A 272 -4.51 7.15 38.78
N ILE A 273 -5.07 6.35 39.70
CA ILE A 273 -4.39 6.00 40.96
C ILE A 273 -3.13 5.17 40.70
N GLN A 274 -3.18 4.27 39.76
CA GLN A 274 -2.01 3.47 39.38
C GLN A 274 -0.91 4.36 38.79
N GLU A 275 -1.24 5.30 37.93
CA GLU A 275 -0.30 6.29 37.38
C GLU A 275 0.29 7.19 38.48
N MET A 276 -0.53 7.63 39.43
CA MET A 276 -0.06 8.43 40.58
C MET A 276 0.90 7.66 41.49
N ASN A 277 0.69 6.36 41.69
CA ASN A 277 1.51 5.52 42.56
C ASN A 277 2.83 5.10 41.90
N THR A 278 2.85 4.91 40.59
CA THR A 278 4.06 4.48 39.86
C THR A 278 4.99 5.63 39.50
N GLY A 279 4.53 6.89 39.60
CA GLY A 279 5.32 8.07 39.25
C GLY A 279 5.75 8.13 37.79
N GLN A 280 5.35 7.13 37.01
CA GLN A 280 5.51 7.07 35.57
C GLN A 280 4.09 7.01 34.98
N PRO A 281 3.77 7.84 33.99
CA PRO A 281 2.69 7.50 33.11
C PRO A 281 2.99 6.09 32.61
N ASP A 282 1.98 5.23 32.53
CA ASP A 282 2.13 3.85 32.03
C ASP A 282 2.65 3.92 30.61
N THR A 283 3.95 4.19 30.49
CA THR A 283 4.72 4.12 29.27
C THR A 283 4.99 2.63 29.04
N LYS A 284 3.92 1.89 28.73
CA LYS A 284 4.11 0.76 27.82
C LYS A 284 4.94 1.32 26.68
N PRO A 285 6.05 0.64 26.29
CA PRO A 285 6.86 1.12 25.20
C PRO A 285 5.92 1.55 24.07
N GLU A 286 5.92 2.85 23.74
CA GLU A 286 5.07 3.38 22.67
C GLU A 286 5.40 2.57 21.44
N LEU A 287 4.55 1.59 21.15
CA LEU A 287 4.59 0.90 19.88
C LEU A 287 4.38 1.98 18.84
N ARG A 288 5.39 2.21 18.03
CA ARG A 288 5.32 3.21 16.96
C ARG A 288 4.85 2.51 15.69
N GLY A 289 4.16 3.25 14.86
CA GLY A 289 3.77 2.76 13.55
C GLY A 289 2.54 1.86 13.57
N GLU A 290 2.51 0.88 12.69
CA GLU A 290 1.40 -0.04 12.47
C GLU A 290 1.08 -0.89 13.71
N ALA A 291 2.11 -1.27 14.47
CA ALA A 291 1.94 -2.03 15.71
C ALA A 291 1.09 -1.27 16.76
N SER A 292 1.21 0.06 16.84
CA SER A 292 0.37 0.88 17.72
C SER A 292 -1.10 0.88 17.28
N LEU A 293 -1.33 0.86 15.96
CA LEU A 293 -2.66 0.78 15.38
C LEU A 293 -3.33 -0.55 15.72
N LEU A 294 -2.64 -1.67 15.44
CA LEU A 294 -3.12 -3.02 15.73
C LEU A 294 -3.39 -3.23 17.22
N GLN A 295 -2.53 -2.68 18.10
CA GLN A 295 -2.76 -2.75 19.55
C GLN A 295 -4.03 -2.00 19.95
N SER A 296 -4.27 -0.81 19.39
CA SER A 296 -5.48 -0.04 19.68
C SER A 296 -6.73 -0.76 19.20
N GLU A 297 -6.69 -1.37 18.03
CA GLU A 297 -7.77 -2.19 17.48
C GLU A 297 -8.05 -3.42 18.36
N TYR A 298 -7.00 -4.12 18.78
CA TYR A 298 -7.11 -5.26 19.68
C TYR A 298 -7.75 -4.86 21.03
N GLN A 299 -7.33 -3.75 21.62
CA GLN A 299 -7.88 -3.27 22.88
C GLN A 299 -9.37 -2.96 22.80
N VAL A 300 -9.81 -2.30 21.71
CA VAL A 300 -11.22 -1.98 21.52
C VAL A 300 -12.07 -3.22 21.31
N LEU A 301 -11.58 -4.18 20.52
CA LEU A 301 -12.32 -5.40 20.22
C LEU A 301 -12.33 -6.37 21.40
N SER A 302 -11.23 -6.49 22.16
CA SER A 302 -11.15 -7.37 23.34
C SER A 302 -11.98 -6.85 24.51
N SER A 303 -12.06 -5.51 24.68
CA SER A 303 -12.88 -4.87 25.72
C SER A 303 -14.34 -4.67 25.32
N ALA A 304 -14.75 -5.19 24.16
CA ALA A 304 -16.12 -5.02 23.66
C ALA A 304 -17.15 -5.56 24.67
N LYS A 305 -17.99 -4.67 25.17
CA LYS A 305 -19.16 -5.03 25.98
C LYS A 305 -20.31 -5.35 25.03
N SER A 306 -21.19 -6.29 25.43
CA SER A 306 -22.43 -6.55 24.68
C SER A 306 -23.33 -5.30 24.74
N ARG A 307 -23.27 -4.48 23.70
CA ARG A 307 -24.10 -3.26 23.61
C ARG A 307 -25.43 -3.59 22.93
N LYS A 308 -26.47 -3.74 23.71
CA LYS A 308 -27.85 -3.99 23.21
C LYS A 308 -28.45 -2.80 22.47
N ASN A 309 -27.99 -1.57 22.73
CA ASN A 309 -28.42 -0.34 22.05
C ASN A 309 -27.23 0.60 21.83
N PRO A 310 -26.60 0.58 20.66
CA PRO A 310 -25.57 1.56 20.34
C PRO A 310 -26.20 2.96 20.24
N SER A 311 -25.62 3.93 20.94
CA SER A 311 -26.01 5.34 20.74
C SER A 311 -25.83 5.72 19.27
N ALA A 312 -26.60 6.69 18.78
CA ALA A 312 -26.57 7.13 17.37
C ALA A 312 -25.17 7.53 16.87
N LYS A 313 -24.23 7.85 17.76
CA LYS A 313 -22.83 8.17 17.46
C LYS A 313 -21.92 6.94 17.26
N ALA A 314 -22.35 5.75 17.70
CA ALA A 314 -21.57 4.50 17.59
C ALA A 314 -22.01 3.60 16.41
N GLN A 315 -22.62 4.16 15.37
CA GLN A 315 -23.18 3.39 14.25
C GLN A 315 -22.13 2.77 13.33
N GLU A 316 -20.84 3.05 13.50
CA GLU A 316 -19.77 2.59 12.60
C GLU A 316 -19.01 1.37 13.14
N LEU A 317 -19.15 1.05 14.44
CA LEU A 317 -18.67 -0.19 15.04
C LEU A 317 -19.76 -0.73 15.96
N ILE A 318 -20.29 -1.90 15.62
CA ILE A 318 -21.31 -2.61 16.40
C ILE A 318 -20.76 -3.98 16.77
N THR A 319 -20.60 -4.24 18.06
CA THR A 319 -20.03 -5.46 18.59
C THR A 319 -20.98 -6.17 19.53
N GLU A 320 -20.90 -7.49 19.59
CA GLU A 320 -21.62 -8.35 20.54
C GLU A 320 -20.67 -9.40 21.09
N LYS A 321 -20.40 -9.35 22.39
CA LYS A 321 -19.58 -10.36 23.05
C LYS A 321 -20.40 -11.64 23.21
N MET A 322 -19.83 -12.75 22.77
CA MET A 322 -20.46 -14.08 22.88
C MET A 322 -20.10 -14.70 24.23
N ASP A 323 -21.04 -15.50 24.72
CA ASP A 323 -20.81 -16.33 25.90
C ASP A 323 -19.99 -17.55 25.50
N LEU A 324 -18.87 -17.79 26.17
CA LEU A 324 -17.99 -18.93 25.91
C LEU A 324 -18.62 -20.26 26.33
N ASP A 325 -19.57 -20.24 27.26
CA ASP A 325 -20.31 -21.44 27.71
C ASP A 325 -21.19 -22.02 26.59
N ALA A 326 -21.45 -21.27 25.52
CA ALA A 326 -22.17 -21.74 24.34
C ALA A 326 -21.34 -22.63 23.41
N TYR A 327 -20.02 -22.72 23.61
CA TYR A 327 -19.10 -23.49 22.78
C TYR A 327 -18.71 -24.82 23.46
N ASP A 328 -18.19 -25.75 22.64
CA ASP A 328 -17.61 -27.00 23.18
C ASP A 328 -16.48 -26.67 24.16
N ALA A 329 -16.47 -27.31 25.32
CA ALA A 329 -15.52 -27.05 26.40
C ALA A 329 -14.05 -27.15 25.95
N LYS A 330 -13.75 -28.08 25.02
CA LYS A 330 -12.38 -28.22 24.47
C LYS A 330 -11.97 -27.06 23.60
N VAL A 331 -12.93 -26.39 22.97
CA VAL A 331 -12.66 -25.18 22.14
C VAL A 331 -12.61 -23.95 23.03
N ALA A 332 -13.53 -23.85 24.00
CA ALA A 332 -13.63 -22.70 24.90
C ALA A 332 -12.37 -22.50 25.74
N GLU A 333 -11.65 -23.57 26.13
CA GLU A 333 -10.41 -23.45 26.92
C GLU A 333 -9.26 -22.73 26.18
N TYR A 334 -9.28 -22.70 24.83
CA TYR A 334 -8.31 -21.98 23.99
C TYR A 334 -8.72 -20.54 23.68
N LEU A 335 -9.93 -20.14 24.09
CA LEU A 335 -10.48 -18.83 23.80
C LEU A 335 -10.51 -17.97 25.07
N GLU A 336 -10.03 -16.74 24.97
CA GLU A 336 -10.19 -15.71 26.01
C GLU A 336 -11.49 -14.92 25.78
N SER A 337 -11.79 -14.63 24.51
CA SER A 337 -12.96 -13.87 24.13
C SER A 337 -13.38 -14.16 22.70
N VAL A 338 -14.68 -14.17 22.44
CA VAL A 338 -15.28 -14.20 21.11
C VAL A 338 -16.21 -13.00 20.99
N VAL A 339 -15.99 -12.17 19.96
CA VAL A 339 -16.82 -10.99 19.71
C VAL A 339 -17.31 -11.03 18.27
N LEU A 340 -18.63 -10.99 18.10
CA LEU A 340 -19.24 -10.77 16.79
C LEU A 340 -19.18 -9.28 16.49
N VAL A 341 -18.57 -8.94 15.37
CA VAL A 341 -18.54 -7.59 14.84
C VAL A 341 -19.63 -7.51 13.78
N LYS A 342 -20.79 -7.00 14.16
CA LYS A 342 -21.98 -6.91 13.29
C LYS A 342 -21.91 -5.79 12.28
N LYS A 343 -21.06 -4.81 12.55
CA LYS A 343 -20.73 -3.71 11.64
C LYS A 343 -19.36 -3.19 12.00
N LEU A 344 -18.53 -3.04 11.02
CA LEU A 344 -17.27 -2.32 11.13
C LEU A 344 -17.06 -1.42 9.91
N ARG A 345 -16.39 -0.31 10.12
CA ARG A 345 -15.90 0.56 9.07
C ARG A 345 -14.39 0.42 8.97
N VAL A 346 -13.91 0.08 7.79
CA VAL A 346 -12.50 -0.02 7.47
C VAL A 346 -12.11 1.12 6.55
N THR A 347 -11.04 1.83 6.89
CA THR A 347 -10.39 2.78 5.99
C THR A 347 -9.14 2.13 5.44
N ARG A 348 -9.11 1.90 4.13
CA ARG A 348 -7.96 1.38 3.40
C ARG A 348 -7.24 2.52 2.73
N VAL A 349 -5.99 2.76 3.11
CA VAL A 349 -5.18 3.86 2.60
C VAL A 349 -4.13 3.31 1.64
N PHE A 350 -4.06 3.86 0.44
CA PHE A 350 -3.02 3.54 -0.52
C PHE A 350 -1.76 4.34 -0.21
N VAL A 351 -0.67 3.64 0.12
CA VAL A 351 0.60 4.25 0.54
C VAL A 351 1.69 4.15 -0.52
N GLY A 352 1.54 3.27 -1.49
CA GLY A 352 2.52 3.09 -2.55
C GLY A 352 2.30 1.78 -3.30
N PHE A 353 3.30 1.35 -4.03
CA PHE A 353 3.25 0.10 -4.78
C PHE A 353 4.64 -0.46 -5.05
N SER A 354 4.73 -1.77 -5.16
CA SER A 354 5.90 -2.49 -5.66
C SER A 354 5.61 -3.10 -7.04
N ARG A 355 6.66 -3.64 -7.68
CA ARG A 355 6.58 -4.31 -8.97
C ARG A 355 7.48 -5.53 -8.98
N TYR A 356 7.21 -6.47 -9.88
CA TYR A 356 7.96 -7.71 -10.03
C TYR A 356 7.81 -8.66 -8.84
N GLU A 357 7.99 -8.18 -7.63
CA GLU A 357 7.79 -8.89 -6.37
C GLU A 357 6.85 -8.08 -5.48
N SER A 358 6.01 -8.77 -4.70
CA SER A 358 5.21 -8.11 -3.68
C SER A 358 6.13 -7.80 -2.49
N LEU A 359 6.42 -6.52 -2.29
CA LEU A 359 7.24 -6.04 -1.19
C LEU A 359 6.43 -5.04 -0.37
N GLU A 360 6.60 -5.10 0.94
CA GLU A 360 6.20 -3.99 1.81
C GLU A 360 7.15 -2.83 1.56
N ILE A 361 6.60 -1.68 1.19
CA ILE A 361 7.36 -0.47 0.90
C ILE A 361 6.94 0.60 1.88
N GLU A 362 7.91 1.27 2.48
CA GLU A 362 7.66 2.48 3.24
C GLU A 362 7.05 3.57 2.36
N PHE A 363 6.19 4.38 2.97
CA PHE A 363 5.57 5.49 2.27
C PHE A 363 6.61 6.48 1.76
N ASP A 364 6.74 6.55 0.42
CA ASP A 364 7.58 7.52 -0.28
C ASP A 364 6.70 8.49 -1.09
N PRO A 365 6.57 9.75 -0.64
CA PRO A 365 5.80 10.75 -1.36
C PRO A 365 6.25 10.96 -2.80
N SER A 366 7.54 10.75 -3.11
CA SER A 366 8.10 10.93 -4.46
C SER A 366 7.59 9.89 -5.46
N MET A 367 7.03 8.78 -4.99
CA MET A 367 6.40 7.76 -5.84
C MET A 367 5.00 8.15 -6.29
N LEU A 368 4.30 8.99 -5.53
CA LEU A 368 2.92 9.39 -5.78
C LEU A 368 2.80 10.77 -6.40
N TRP A 369 3.73 11.67 -6.09
CA TRP A 369 3.70 13.05 -6.59
C TRP A 369 5.01 13.43 -7.27
N ARG A 370 4.89 14.15 -8.38
CA ARG A 370 6.05 14.77 -9.03
C ARG A 370 6.72 15.81 -8.13
N ASN A 371 5.89 16.64 -7.50
CA ASN A 371 6.29 17.61 -6.49
C ASN A 371 5.45 17.33 -5.23
N PRO A 372 5.99 16.56 -4.28
CA PRO A 372 5.25 16.25 -3.07
C PRO A 372 4.87 17.54 -2.34
N PRO A 373 3.61 17.68 -1.92
CA PRO A 373 3.21 18.83 -1.11
C PRO A 373 3.85 18.76 0.28
N ASP A 374 3.89 19.89 0.98
CA ASP A 374 4.31 19.95 2.37
C ASP A 374 3.48 19.00 3.24
N PRO A 375 4.03 18.45 4.34
CA PRO A 375 3.32 17.51 5.20
C PRO A 375 1.93 17.99 5.64
N GLU A 376 1.78 19.29 5.91
CA GLU A 376 0.51 19.90 6.34
C GLU A 376 -0.57 19.90 5.24
N ASN A 377 -0.18 19.81 3.99
CA ASN A 377 -1.08 19.79 2.82
C ASN A 377 -1.09 18.44 2.11
N ARG A 378 -0.33 17.47 2.60
CA ARG A 378 -0.19 16.16 1.98
C ARG A 378 -1.41 15.29 2.27
N TRP A 379 -1.88 14.59 1.25
CA TRP A 379 -3.02 13.67 1.37
C TRP A 379 -2.70 12.33 0.70
N LEU A 380 -3.42 11.29 1.07
CA LEU A 380 -3.35 10.00 0.40
C LEU A 380 -4.72 9.57 -0.11
N PRO A 381 -4.75 8.82 -1.23
CA PRO A 381 -5.97 8.16 -1.66
C PRO A 381 -6.39 7.11 -0.62
N ALA A 382 -7.66 7.07 -0.31
CA ALA A 382 -8.21 6.06 0.58
C ALA A 382 -9.58 5.60 0.07
N ASP A 383 -10.00 4.45 0.55
CA ASP A 383 -11.34 3.92 0.37
C ASP A 383 -11.94 3.58 1.72
N VAL A 384 -13.27 3.64 1.81
CA VAL A 384 -14.01 3.30 3.01
C VAL A 384 -14.96 2.18 2.68
N SER A 385 -14.80 1.07 3.36
CA SER A 385 -15.68 -0.10 3.25
C SER A 385 -16.32 -0.44 4.59
N TYR A 386 -17.48 -1.07 4.52
CA TYR A 386 -18.19 -1.60 5.67
C TYR A 386 -18.24 -3.11 5.57
N GLY A 387 -18.11 -3.78 6.70
CA GLY A 387 -18.12 -5.23 6.76
C GLY A 387 -18.60 -5.76 8.10
N GLU A 388 -18.55 -7.06 8.20
CA GLU A 388 -18.83 -7.85 9.39
C GLU A 388 -17.65 -8.78 9.65
N GLY A 389 -17.51 -9.26 10.88
CA GLY A 389 -16.43 -10.17 11.23
C GLY A 389 -16.61 -10.86 12.57
N ILE A 390 -15.64 -11.70 12.89
CA ILE A 390 -15.53 -12.34 14.19
C ILE A 390 -14.14 -12.04 14.72
N PHE A 391 -14.08 -11.48 15.92
CA PHE A 391 -12.84 -11.30 16.65
C PHE A 391 -12.68 -12.45 17.65
N LEU A 392 -11.53 -13.11 17.59
CA LEU A 392 -11.15 -14.20 18.50
C LEU A 392 -9.90 -13.79 19.27
N ALA A 393 -10.00 -13.69 20.59
CA ALA A 393 -8.83 -13.59 21.44
C ALA A 393 -8.47 -15.00 21.95
N LEU A 394 -7.25 -15.44 21.65
CA LEU A 394 -6.77 -16.75 22.04
C LEU A 394 -6.12 -16.71 23.43
N ASN A 395 -6.33 -17.75 24.21
CA ASN A 395 -5.68 -17.91 25.51
C ASN A 395 -4.21 -18.30 25.31
N SER A 396 -3.30 -17.35 25.43
CA SER A 396 -1.86 -17.55 25.20
C SER A 396 -1.23 -18.57 26.15
N GLY A 397 -1.77 -18.72 27.37
CA GLY A 397 -1.29 -19.72 28.34
C GLY A 397 -1.62 -21.18 27.97
N ARG A 398 -2.56 -21.39 27.01
CA ARG A 398 -2.93 -22.72 26.53
C ARG A 398 -2.31 -23.06 25.17
N LEU A 399 -1.68 -22.09 24.52
CA LEU A 399 -1.02 -22.27 23.21
C LEU A 399 0.45 -22.65 23.35
N GLN A 400 0.99 -22.64 24.56
CA GLN A 400 2.31 -23.16 24.93
C GLN A 400 2.20 -24.62 25.31
#